data_9bc3223e7c124b42982b798a6c402ab8
#
_entry.id   9bc3223e7c124b42982b798a6c402ab8
#
_cell.length_a   1.000
_cell.length_b   1.000
_cell.length_c   1.000
_cell.angle_alpha   90.00
_cell.angle_beta   90.00
_cell.angle_gamma   90.00
#
_symmetry.space_group_name_H-M   'P 1'
#
loop_
_entity.id
_entity.type
_entity.pdbx_description
1 polymer ?
#
loop_
_entity_poly.entity_id
_entity_poly.type
_entity_poly.pdbx_seq_one_letter_code
_entity_poly.pdbx_strand_id
1 'polypeptide(L)'
;MLRSRSSWEAITEGYTRHCSDPSFVNYFWTLRTMHAPLVMLSQVAARLPRARALHSISTGYAGLLGAVLQRRWQCAYLLSEHGIYTKERKIDLAQASWISEGPDEALRTGLDTEFSYIRNLWIRFFERIGLLTYRAADPIISLYAGNRQRQIADGAPPSRTRVIPNGIAMAAWADALQRRPAGIAPVVGLVGRVVPIKDVKTFIRAMRGVVSAIPEAEGWVVGPEEEDQAYATECRSLVASLGLEGKVKFLGFRQIHELLPNLGLMVLTSISEAQPLVILEAWAAGTPVVSSDVGSCRELIEGAADES
;
A
#
# COMPACT_ATOMS: atom_id res chain seq x y z
N MET A 1 -10.52 28.58 12.22
CA MET A 1 -9.06 28.58 12.13
C MET A 1 -8.53 29.62 11.15
N LEU A 2 -8.91 29.65 9.89
CA LEU A 2 -8.40 30.61 8.90
C LEU A 2 -9.12 31.98 8.87
N ARG A 3 -9.83 32.37 9.93
CA ARG A 3 -10.63 33.60 10.01
C ARG A 3 -9.98 34.71 10.82
N SER A 4 -8.85 34.46 11.49
CA SER A 4 -8.14 35.47 12.25
C SER A 4 -7.21 36.28 11.35
N ARG A 5 -6.93 37.51 11.74
CA ARG A 5 -5.98 38.40 11.04
C ARG A 5 -4.60 37.75 10.94
N SER A 6 -4.11 37.16 12.03
CA SER A 6 -2.82 36.45 12.07
C SER A 6 -2.76 35.23 11.13
N SER A 7 -3.86 34.48 10.99
CA SER A 7 -3.90 33.38 10.01
C SER A 7 -3.85 33.89 8.57
N TRP A 8 -4.52 35.00 8.31
CA TRP A 8 -4.50 35.62 6.97
C TRP A 8 -3.10 36.15 6.64
N GLU A 9 -2.48 36.86 7.56
CA GLU A 9 -1.11 37.37 7.42
C GLU A 9 -0.12 36.23 7.14
N ALA A 10 -0.20 35.12 7.89
CA ALA A 10 0.65 33.95 7.67
C ALA A 10 0.43 33.30 6.29
N ILE A 11 -0.82 33.21 5.81
CA ILE A 11 -1.14 32.65 4.49
C ILE A 11 -0.60 33.56 3.37
N THR A 12 -0.84 34.86 3.47
CA THR A 12 -0.38 35.81 2.45
C THR A 12 1.15 35.93 2.41
N GLU A 13 1.80 35.94 3.57
CA GLU A 13 3.26 35.90 3.69
C GLU A 13 3.84 34.61 3.11
N GLY A 14 3.26 33.47 3.42
CA GLY A 14 3.67 32.17 2.87
C GLY A 14 3.54 32.12 1.35
N TYR A 15 2.46 32.69 0.81
CA TYR A 15 2.28 32.78 -0.64
C TYR A 15 3.34 33.65 -1.30
N THR A 16 3.53 34.89 -0.81
CA THR A 16 4.44 35.86 -1.42
C THR A 16 5.91 35.48 -1.31
N ARG A 17 6.30 34.77 -0.23
CA ARG A 17 7.71 34.42 0.00
C ARG A 17 8.12 33.07 -0.56
N HIS A 18 7.20 32.13 -0.66
CA HIS A 18 7.55 30.72 -0.90
C HIS A 18 6.78 30.04 -2.02
N CYS A 19 5.62 30.57 -2.42
CA CYS A 19 4.77 29.91 -3.39
C CYS A 19 5.19 30.29 -4.82
N SER A 20 5.52 29.29 -5.63
CA SER A 20 5.78 29.45 -7.06
C SER A 20 4.54 29.26 -7.92
N ASP A 21 3.40 28.81 -7.34
CA ASP A 21 2.13 28.71 -8.06
C ASP A 21 1.56 30.10 -8.29
N PRO A 22 1.19 30.47 -9.52
CA PRO A 22 0.66 31.78 -9.83
C PRO A 22 -0.74 32.02 -9.24
N SER A 23 -1.44 30.99 -8.82
CA SER A 23 -2.81 31.09 -8.29
C SER A 23 -2.85 31.13 -6.77
N PHE A 24 -3.03 32.31 -6.20
CA PHE A 24 -3.31 32.46 -4.76
C PHE A 24 -4.55 31.66 -4.32
N VAL A 25 -5.54 31.53 -5.19
CA VAL A 25 -6.78 30.78 -4.91
C VAL A 25 -6.47 29.30 -4.71
N ASN A 26 -5.66 28.70 -5.60
CA ASN A 26 -5.22 27.29 -5.46
C ASN A 26 -4.43 27.07 -4.17
N TYR A 27 -3.50 27.97 -3.88
CA TYR A 27 -2.70 27.91 -2.65
C TYR A 27 -3.59 28.02 -1.41
N PHE A 28 -4.51 28.98 -1.37
CA PHE A 28 -5.43 29.17 -0.24
C PHE A 28 -6.31 27.94 0.01
N TRP A 29 -6.93 27.40 -1.04
CA TRP A 29 -7.76 26.22 -0.93
C TRP A 29 -6.98 24.99 -0.53
N THR A 30 -5.76 24.84 -1.02
CA THR A 30 -4.83 23.80 -0.61
C THR A 30 -4.58 23.85 0.89
N LEU A 31 -4.12 24.99 1.40
CA LEU A 31 -3.90 25.16 2.85
C LEU A 31 -5.15 24.89 3.66
N ARG A 32 -6.31 25.39 3.22
CA ARG A 32 -7.58 25.14 3.89
C ARG A 32 -7.92 23.66 3.96
N THR A 33 -7.78 22.95 2.85
CA THR A 33 -8.08 21.52 2.76
C THR A 33 -7.14 20.68 3.61
N MET A 34 -5.85 21.01 3.61
CA MET A 34 -4.84 20.36 4.45
C MET A 34 -5.11 20.54 5.95
N HIS A 35 -5.54 21.73 6.38
CA HIS A 35 -5.70 22.06 7.78
C HIS A 35 -7.09 21.75 8.34
N ALA A 36 -8.11 21.60 7.49
CA ALA A 36 -9.47 21.32 7.96
C ALA A 36 -9.55 20.01 8.80
N PRO A 37 -8.92 18.89 8.41
CA PRO A 37 -8.88 17.68 9.22
C PRO A 37 -8.19 17.88 10.58
N LEU A 38 -7.18 18.76 10.68
CA LEU A 38 -6.49 19.04 11.95
C LEU A 38 -7.43 19.65 12.98
N VAL A 39 -8.32 20.56 12.53
CA VAL A 39 -9.35 21.16 13.41
C VAL A 39 -10.32 20.08 13.90
N MET A 40 -10.77 19.21 13.00
CA MET A 40 -11.65 18.11 13.36
C MET A 40 -10.96 17.16 14.35
N LEU A 41 -9.71 16.77 14.10
CA LEU A 41 -8.93 15.93 15.02
C LEU A 41 -8.77 16.56 16.41
N SER A 42 -8.55 17.88 16.48
CA SER A 42 -8.46 18.58 17.77
C SER A 42 -9.78 18.52 18.55
N GLN A 43 -10.91 18.65 17.87
CA GLN A 43 -12.25 18.52 18.48
C GLN A 43 -12.52 17.07 18.94
N VAL A 44 -12.15 16.08 18.12
CA VAL A 44 -12.26 14.66 18.49
C VAL A 44 -11.38 14.38 19.72
N ALA A 45 -10.11 14.80 19.68
CA ALA A 45 -9.19 14.61 20.79
C ALA A 45 -9.70 15.24 22.10
N ALA A 46 -10.44 16.36 22.04
CA ALA A 46 -11.01 17.02 23.21
C ALA A 46 -12.13 16.21 23.86
N ARG A 47 -12.84 15.38 23.11
CA ARG A 47 -14.04 14.64 23.55
C ARG A 47 -13.77 13.18 23.90
N LEU A 48 -12.63 12.63 23.44
CA LEU A 48 -12.30 11.22 23.71
C LEU A 48 -12.03 10.97 25.20
N PRO A 49 -12.55 9.87 25.75
CA PRO A 49 -12.20 9.44 27.10
C PRO A 49 -10.73 9.03 27.15
N ARG A 50 -10.10 9.23 28.32
CA ARG A 50 -8.70 8.87 28.52
C ARG A 50 -8.49 7.36 28.39
N ALA A 51 -7.54 6.96 27.57
CA ALA A 51 -7.11 5.58 27.44
C ALA A 51 -5.75 5.35 28.11
N ARG A 52 -5.46 4.10 28.50
CA ARG A 52 -4.16 3.69 29.06
C ARG A 52 -3.12 3.45 27.98
N ALA A 53 -3.54 3.05 26.79
CA ALA A 53 -2.70 2.82 25.64
C ALA A 53 -3.44 3.22 24.37
N LEU A 54 -2.68 3.60 23.35
CA LEU A 54 -3.14 3.95 22.02
C LEU A 54 -2.44 3.05 20.99
N HIS A 55 -3.15 2.70 19.94
CA HIS A 55 -2.60 1.99 18.80
C HIS A 55 -3.11 2.62 17.50
N SER A 56 -2.23 2.94 16.59
CA SER A 56 -2.58 3.30 15.22
C SER A 56 -1.89 2.38 14.21
N ILE A 57 -2.56 2.19 13.06
CA ILE A 57 -2.09 1.30 11.99
C ILE A 57 -1.46 2.07 10.82
N SER A 58 -1.34 3.38 10.94
CA SER A 58 -0.69 4.23 9.95
C SER A 58 -0.23 5.55 10.55
N THR A 59 0.71 6.23 9.91
CA THR A 59 1.20 7.54 10.33
C THR A 59 0.22 8.66 10.02
N GLY A 60 -0.45 8.74 8.90
CA GLY A 60 -1.36 9.79 8.46
C GLY A 60 -2.13 10.53 9.56
N TYR A 61 -3.38 10.85 9.33
CA TYR A 61 -4.22 11.55 10.33
C TYR A 61 -4.50 10.70 11.57
N ALA A 62 -4.59 9.37 11.42
CA ALA A 62 -4.77 8.46 12.56
C ALA A 62 -3.54 8.51 13.48
N GLY A 63 -2.35 8.44 12.91
CA GLY A 63 -1.09 8.56 13.64
C GLY A 63 -0.95 9.92 14.33
N LEU A 64 -1.31 11.01 13.64
CA LEU A 64 -1.31 12.34 14.23
C LEU A 64 -2.25 12.44 15.43
N LEU A 65 -3.47 11.87 15.34
CA LEU A 65 -4.39 11.81 16.49
C LEU A 65 -3.75 11.07 17.65
N GLY A 66 -3.13 9.90 17.39
CA GLY A 66 -2.39 9.14 18.39
C GLY A 66 -1.30 9.97 19.06
N ALA A 67 -0.49 10.70 18.28
CA ALA A 67 0.57 11.57 18.81
C ALA A 67 0.03 12.71 19.69
N VAL A 68 -1.07 13.34 19.27
CA VAL A 68 -1.73 14.40 20.06
C VAL A 68 -2.25 13.85 21.39
N LEU A 69 -2.92 12.70 21.35
CA LEU A 69 -3.50 12.06 22.54
C LEU A 69 -2.40 11.53 23.47
N GLN A 70 -1.35 10.91 22.92
CA GLN A 70 -0.17 10.47 23.69
C GLN A 70 0.42 11.64 24.51
N ARG A 71 0.65 12.78 23.83
CA ARG A 71 1.19 13.97 24.49
C ARG A 71 0.25 14.51 25.58
N ARG A 72 -1.08 14.48 25.32
CA ARG A 72 -2.09 14.98 26.27
C ARG A 72 -2.26 14.06 27.48
N TRP A 73 -2.24 12.75 27.26
CA TRP A 73 -2.56 11.76 28.30
C TRP A 73 -1.34 11.12 28.94
N GLN A 74 -0.15 11.30 28.35
CA GLN A 74 1.11 10.67 28.78
C GLN A 74 0.93 9.14 28.91
N CYS A 75 0.33 8.51 27.91
CA CYS A 75 0.05 7.08 27.85
C CYS A 75 0.95 6.37 26.84
N ALA A 76 0.97 5.03 26.87
CA ALA A 76 1.65 4.25 25.84
C ALA A 76 1.03 4.49 24.47
N TYR A 77 1.86 4.54 23.43
CA TYR A 77 1.40 4.69 22.05
C TYR A 77 2.19 3.78 21.12
N LEU A 78 1.51 2.79 20.54
CA LEU A 78 2.02 1.82 19.59
C LEU A 78 1.64 2.25 18.17
N LEU A 79 2.59 2.19 17.25
CA LEU A 79 2.36 2.33 15.82
C LEU A 79 2.69 1.01 15.12
N SER A 80 1.77 0.47 14.33
CA SER A 80 2.02 -0.67 13.42
C SER A 80 1.73 -0.26 11.99
N GLU A 81 2.75 -0.19 11.13
CA GLU A 81 2.56 0.10 9.71
C GLU A 81 2.71 -1.18 8.90
N HIS A 82 1.67 -1.53 8.13
CA HIS A 82 1.74 -2.61 7.14
C HIS A 82 2.47 -2.13 5.88
N GLY A 83 1.99 -1.06 5.26
CA GLY A 83 2.71 -0.29 4.24
C GLY A 83 3.24 1.01 4.84
N ILE A 84 4.16 1.68 4.18
CA ILE A 84 4.67 2.99 4.61
C ILE A 84 3.76 4.08 4.04
N TYR A 85 2.87 4.59 4.89
CA TYR A 85 1.84 5.57 4.50
C TYR A 85 2.41 6.80 3.78
N THR A 86 3.54 7.32 4.23
CA THR A 86 4.20 8.48 3.59
C THR A 86 4.65 8.17 2.16
N LYS A 87 5.16 6.96 1.92
CA LYS A 87 5.54 6.48 0.57
C LYS A 87 4.30 6.33 -0.32
N GLU A 88 3.26 5.65 0.17
CA GLU A 88 2.01 5.42 -0.56
C GLU A 88 1.36 6.75 -0.92
N ARG A 89 1.26 7.66 0.05
CA ARG A 89 0.69 8.99 -0.18
C ARG A 89 1.49 9.82 -1.17
N LYS A 90 2.82 9.67 -1.20
CA LYS A 90 3.67 10.33 -2.19
C LYS A 90 3.37 9.82 -3.61
N ILE A 91 3.17 8.51 -3.77
CA ILE A 91 2.80 7.91 -5.06
C ILE A 91 1.41 8.39 -5.50
N ASP A 92 0.42 8.34 -4.60
CA ASP A 92 -0.94 8.83 -4.88
C ASP A 92 -0.94 10.30 -5.31
N LEU A 93 -0.20 11.14 -4.58
CA LEU A 93 -0.09 12.56 -4.89
C LEU A 93 0.66 12.83 -6.22
N ALA A 94 1.64 11.99 -6.57
CA ALA A 94 2.33 12.09 -7.85
C ALA A 94 1.39 11.85 -9.04
N GLN A 95 0.37 10.98 -8.86
CA GLN A 95 -0.61 10.62 -9.88
C GLN A 95 -1.93 11.41 -9.79
N ALA A 96 -2.08 12.28 -8.78
CA ALA A 96 -3.33 12.97 -8.51
C ALA A 96 -3.68 13.99 -9.60
N SER A 97 -4.75 13.73 -10.35
CA SER A 97 -5.27 14.61 -11.40
C SER A 97 -6.03 15.86 -10.87
N TRP A 98 -6.45 15.83 -9.60
CA TRP A 98 -7.15 16.96 -8.96
C TRP A 98 -6.21 18.09 -8.51
N ILE A 99 -4.90 17.84 -8.50
CA ILE A 99 -3.89 18.88 -8.31
C ILE A 99 -3.64 19.47 -9.70
N SER A 100 -4.28 20.60 -9.98
CA SER A 100 -4.13 21.29 -11.25
C SER A 100 -2.69 21.81 -11.41
N GLU A 101 -2.03 21.36 -12.45
CA GLU A 101 -0.79 21.93 -12.93
C GLU A 101 -1.15 23.08 -13.88
N GLY A 102 -0.54 24.24 -13.71
CA GLY A 102 -0.77 25.37 -14.59
C GLY A 102 -0.39 25.05 -16.04
N PRO A 103 -0.97 25.72 -17.06
CA PRO A 103 -0.71 25.45 -18.47
C PRO A 103 0.77 25.53 -18.87
N ASP A 104 1.59 26.27 -18.14
CA ASP A 104 3.04 26.36 -18.37
C ASP A 104 3.83 25.18 -17.83
N GLU A 105 3.29 24.43 -16.90
CA GLU A 105 3.94 23.27 -16.27
C GLU A 105 3.77 22.02 -17.12
N ALA A 106 2.66 21.89 -17.84
CA ALA A 106 2.46 20.82 -18.83
C ALA A 106 3.47 20.89 -19.99
N LEU A 107 4.02 22.06 -20.29
CA LEU A 107 5.06 22.27 -21.30
C LEU A 107 6.49 22.01 -20.76
N ARG A 108 6.69 22.06 -19.44
CA ARG A 108 7.97 21.81 -18.77
C ARG A 108 8.26 20.34 -18.48
N THR A 109 7.27 19.46 -18.53
CA THR A 109 7.37 18.03 -18.24
C THR A 109 8.21 17.21 -19.23
N GLY A 110 9.03 17.86 -20.06
CA GLY A 110 9.90 17.18 -21.01
C GLY A 110 11.16 16.53 -20.43
N LEU A 111 11.76 16.99 -19.33
CA LEU A 111 13.06 16.48 -18.83
C LEU A 111 13.34 16.63 -17.33
N ASP A 112 12.55 17.40 -16.55
CA ASP A 112 12.76 17.57 -15.10
C ASP A 112 11.52 17.15 -14.31
N THR A 113 11.68 16.10 -13.49
CA THR A 113 10.66 15.51 -12.59
C THR A 113 10.44 16.34 -11.33
N GLU A 114 10.50 17.66 -11.38
CA GLU A 114 10.12 18.49 -10.23
C GLU A 114 8.60 18.60 -10.15
N PHE A 115 8.05 18.08 -9.04
CA PHE A 115 6.63 18.26 -8.73
C PHE A 115 6.28 19.73 -8.55
N SER A 116 5.05 20.14 -8.93
CA SER A 116 4.53 21.48 -8.69
C SER A 116 4.63 21.86 -7.21
N TYR A 117 4.71 23.17 -6.93
CA TYR A 117 4.78 23.68 -5.56
C TYR A 117 3.65 23.12 -4.68
N ILE A 118 2.42 23.10 -5.20
CA ILE A 118 1.23 22.60 -4.49
C ILE A 118 1.37 21.12 -4.17
N ARG A 119 1.86 20.30 -5.11
CA ARG A 119 2.09 18.87 -4.93
C ARG A 119 3.17 18.61 -3.87
N ASN A 120 4.27 19.34 -3.95
CA ASN A 120 5.33 19.30 -2.96
C ASN A 120 4.86 19.73 -1.56
N LEU A 121 3.96 20.71 -1.47
CA LEU A 121 3.37 21.14 -0.20
C LEU A 121 2.57 20.03 0.47
N TRP A 122 1.76 19.28 -0.31
CA TRP A 122 1.05 18.11 0.18
C TRP A 122 1.98 16.98 0.64
N ILE A 123 3.01 16.67 -0.14
CA ILE A 123 4.00 15.64 0.21
C ILE A 123 4.67 15.99 1.54
N ARG A 124 5.21 17.20 1.66
CA ARG A 124 5.86 17.67 2.89
C ARG A 124 4.92 17.71 4.10
N PHE A 125 3.65 18.01 3.87
CA PHE A 125 2.64 17.97 4.93
C PHE A 125 2.50 16.56 5.52
N PHE A 126 2.35 15.54 4.67
CA PHE A 126 2.23 14.16 5.15
C PHE A 126 3.54 13.62 5.74
N GLU A 127 4.68 13.99 5.20
CA GLU A 127 5.99 13.66 5.80
C GLU A 127 6.12 14.26 7.22
N ARG A 128 5.68 15.50 7.43
CA ARG A 128 5.71 16.14 8.75
C ARG A 128 4.75 15.49 9.74
N ILE A 129 3.56 15.10 9.31
CA ILE A 129 2.60 14.33 10.13
C ILE A 129 3.21 12.97 10.49
N GLY A 130 3.83 12.29 9.54
CA GLY A 130 4.52 11.02 9.77
C GLY A 130 5.62 11.16 10.81
N LEU A 131 6.47 12.16 10.69
CA LEU A 131 7.54 12.44 11.64
C LEU A 131 7.02 12.72 13.07
N LEU A 132 5.91 13.47 13.20
CA LEU A 132 5.29 13.70 14.50
C LEU A 132 4.80 12.39 15.13
N THR A 133 4.24 11.50 14.33
CA THR A 133 3.79 10.17 14.75
C THR A 133 4.98 9.32 15.23
N TYR A 134 6.06 9.23 14.44
CA TYR A 134 7.26 8.48 14.81
C TYR A 134 7.92 9.00 16.09
N ARG A 135 7.90 10.31 16.32
CA ARG A 135 8.44 10.90 17.57
C ARG A 135 7.62 10.54 18.80
N ALA A 136 6.32 10.31 18.64
CA ALA A 136 5.41 10.03 19.74
C ALA A 136 5.27 8.53 20.04
N ALA A 137 5.42 7.66 19.03
CA ALA A 137 5.19 6.24 19.16
C ALA A 137 6.40 5.48 19.73
N ASP A 138 6.09 4.47 20.56
CA ASP A 138 7.04 3.49 21.08
C ASP A 138 6.25 2.24 21.54
N PRO A 139 6.44 1.06 20.91
CA PRO A 139 7.26 0.78 19.75
C PRO A 139 6.63 1.20 18.41
N ILE A 140 7.49 1.25 17.38
CA ILE A 140 7.13 1.43 15.97
C ILE A 140 7.36 0.09 15.26
N ILE A 141 6.31 -0.51 14.72
CA ILE A 141 6.33 -1.85 14.14
C ILE A 141 6.17 -1.75 12.63
N SER A 142 6.98 -2.51 11.92
CA SER A 142 6.85 -2.81 10.50
C SER A 142 6.83 -4.32 10.26
N LEU A 143 6.38 -4.75 9.07
CA LEU A 143 6.22 -6.17 8.76
C LEU A 143 7.52 -6.84 8.30
N TYR A 144 8.50 -6.08 7.81
CA TYR A 144 9.76 -6.61 7.26
C TYR A 144 10.88 -5.56 7.34
N ALA A 145 12.13 -6.02 7.16
CA ALA A 145 13.32 -5.20 7.36
C ALA A 145 13.37 -3.98 6.41
N GLY A 146 12.97 -4.13 5.16
CA GLY A 146 12.93 -3.02 4.20
C GLY A 146 12.01 -1.89 4.62
N ASN A 147 10.83 -2.19 5.19
CA ASN A 147 9.93 -1.17 5.74
C ASN A 147 10.50 -0.52 7.01
N ARG A 148 11.16 -1.30 7.88
CA ARG A 148 11.86 -0.73 9.05
C ARG A 148 12.93 0.28 8.63
N GLN A 149 13.76 -0.06 7.65
CA GLN A 149 14.79 0.85 7.13
C GLN A 149 14.15 2.12 6.55
N ARG A 150 13.04 1.98 5.85
CA ARG A 150 12.28 3.12 5.34
C ARG A 150 11.72 4.00 6.47
N GLN A 151 11.15 3.43 7.54
CA GLN A 151 10.70 4.18 8.71
C GLN A 151 11.84 4.99 9.34
N ILE A 152 13.03 4.38 9.45
CA ILE A 152 14.23 5.04 9.97
C ILE A 152 14.65 6.20 9.06
N ALA A 153 14.68 6.00 7.76
CA ALA A 153 14.98 7.04 6.77
C ALA A 153 13.97 8.20 6.82
N ASP A 154 12.69 7.92 7.09
CA ASP A 154 11.62 8.91 7.26
C ASP A 154 11.62 9.56 8.67
N GLY A 155 12.59 9.21 9.53
CA GLY A 155 12.86 9.86 10.83
C GLY A 155 12.36 9.12 12.06
N ALA A 156 11.99 7.84 11.96
CA ALA A 156 11.71 7.00 13.12
C ALA A 156 13.00 6.71 13.92
N PRO A 157 12.98 6.80 15.26
CA PRO A 157 14.15 6.45 16.09
C PRO A 157 14.48 4.95 15.94
N PRO A 158 15.70 4.55 15.53
CA PRO A 158 16.06 3.14 15.35
C PRO A 158 15.83 2.26 16.57
N SER A 159 16.06 2.81 17.78
CA SER A 159 15.87 2.10 19.05
C SER A 159 14.42 1.73 19.36
N ARG A 160 13.45 2.40 18.75
CA ARG A 160 12.01 2.15 18.91
C ARG A 160 11.40 1.32 17.79
N THR A 161 12.15 1.11 16.70
CA THR A 161 11.64 0.33 15.56
C THR A 161 11.83 -1.17 15.77
N ARG A 162 10.81 -1.95 15.39
CA ARG A 162 10.81 -3.43 15.48
C ARG A 162 10.23 -4.00 14.20
N VAL A 163 10.72 -5.18 13.80
CA VAL A 163 10.08 -5.99 12.75
C VAL A 163 9.25 -7.06 13.44
N ILE A 164 7.96 -7.06 13.15
CA ILE A 164 7.02 -8.12 13.56
C ILE A 164 6.25 -8.52 12.30
N PRO A 165 6.63 -9.62 11.65
CA PRO A 165 6.02 -10.05 10.40
C PRO A 165 4.58 -10.54 10.63
N ASN A 166 3.79 -10.55 9.55
CA ASN A 166 2.52 -11.25 9.54
C ASN A 166 2.72 -12.73 9.78
N GLY A 167 1.76 -13.34 10.45
CA GLY A 167 1.63 -14.78 10.62
C GLY A 167 0.28 -15.27 10.14
N ILE A 168 0.15 -16.57 9.97
CA ILE A 168 -1.11 -17.27 9.69
C ILE A 168 -1.37 -18.35 10.72
N ALA A 169 -2.63 -18.70 10.94
CA ALA A 169 -3.03 -19.75 11.84
C ALA A 169 -2.80 -21.13 11.18
N MET A 170 -1.65 -21.73 11.36
CA MET A 170 -1.27 -23.00 10.72
C MET A 170 -2.30 -24.13 10.92
N ALA A 171 -2.96 -24.19 12.08
CA ALA A 171 -3.99 -25.20 12.35
C ALA A 171 -5.15 -25.15 11.33
N ALA A 172 -5.49 -23.97 10.80
CA ALA A 172 -6.52 -23.81 9.77
C ALA A 172 -6.13 -24.40 8.41
N TRP A 173 -4.84 -24.69 8.20
CA TRP A 173 -4.28 -25.18 6.93
C TRP A 173 -3.93 -26.68 6.96
N ALA A 174 -4.03 -27.36 8.10
CA ALA A 174 -3.68 -28.77 8.24
C ALA A 174 -4.43 -29.66 7.24
N ASP A 175 -5.74 -29.46 7.11
CA ASP A 175 -6.57 -30.21 6.15
C ASP A 175 -6.28 -29.84 4.69
N ALA A 176 -5.89 -28.60 4.43
CA ALA A 176 -5.54 -28.12 3.09
C ALA A 176 -4.30 -28.85 2.56
N LEU A 177 -3.27 -28.98 3.38
CA LEU A 177 -2.05 -29.73 3.02
C LEU A 177 -2.35 -31.21 2.77
N GLN A 178 -3.21 -31.85 3.57
CA GLN A 178 -3.59 -33.24 3.39
C GLN A 178 -4.39 -33.48 2.10
N ARG A 179 -5.17 -32.50 1.66
CA ARG A 179 -5.96 -32.59 0.42
C ARG A 179 -5.14 -32.37 -0.84
N ARG A 180 -3.87 -31.95 -0.72
CA ARG A 180 -3.03 -31.71 -1.88
C ARG A 180 -2.84 -32.99 -2.70
N PRO A 181 -3.11 -32.98 -4.02
CA PRO A 181 -2.90 -34.15 -4.88
C PRO A 181 -1.44 -34.59 -4.88
N ALA A 182 -1.21 -35.89 -5.01
CA ALA A 182 0.15 -36.45 -5.08
C ALA A 182 0.91 -36.04 -6.36
N GLY A 183 0.21 -35.62 -7.41
CA GLY A 183 0.78 -35.10 -8.65
C GLY A 183 0.73 -33.58 -8.73
N ILE A 184 1.60 -32.99 -9.56
CA ILE A 184 1.56 -31.56 -9.84
C ILE A 184 0.39 -31.28 -10.78
N ALA A 185 -0.59 -30.52 -10.32
CA ALA A 185 -1.68 -30.04 -11.21
C ALA A 185 -1.11 -29.02 -12.21
N PRO A 186 -1.46 -29.10 -13.51
CA PRO A 186 -1.02 -28.11 -14.50
C PRO A 186 -1.83 -26.79 -14.40
N VAL A 187 -1.98 -26.30 -13.17
CA VAL A 187 -2.75 -25.10 -12.86
C VAL A 187 -1.86 -24.06 -12.21
N VAL A 188 -1.77 -22.89 -12.82
CA VAL A 188 -1.07 -21.71 -12.31
C VAL A 188 -2.11 -20.73 -11.78
N GLY A 189 -2.04 -20.38 -10.51
CA GLY A 189 -3.02 -19.47 -9.87
C GLY A 189 -2.45 -18.12 -9.53
N LEU A 190 -3.20 -17.05 -9.79
CA LEU A 190 -3.02 -15.73 -9.21
C LEU A 190 -4.17 -15.50 -8.23
N VAL A 191 -3.84 -15.26 -6.96
CA VAL A 191 -4.84 -15.05 -5.89
C VAL A 191 -4.75 -13.62 -5.38
N GLY A 192 -5.82 -12.87 -5.57
CA GLY A 192 -5.91 -11.48 -5.15
C GLY A 192 -6.99 -10.72 -5.91
N ARG A 193 -7.25 -9.48 -5.49
CA ARG A 193 -8.21 -8.57 -6.16
C ARG A 193 -7.76 -8.30 -7.62
N VAL A 194 -8.71 -8.20 -8.52
CA VAL A 194 -8.42 -7.87 -9.93
C VAL A 194 -8.33 -6.35 -10.07
N VAL A 195 -7.16 -5.81 -9.74
CA VAL A 195 -6.87 -4.35 -9.74
C VAL A 195 -5.47 -4.09 -10.31
N PRO A 196 -5.18 -2.88 -10.84
CA PRO A 196 -3.90 -2.57 -11.50
C PRO A 196 -2.65 -2.90 -10.68
N ILE A 197 -2.68 -2.67 -9.35
CA ILE A 197 -1.53 -2.93 -8.49
C ILE A 197 -1.14 -4.41 -8.40
N LYS A 198 -2.07 -5.33 -8.70
CA LYS A 198 -1.81 -6.79 -8.75
C LYS A 198 -1.26 -7.26 -10.10
N ASP A 199 -1.25 -6.40 -11.09
CA ASP A 199 -0.76 -6.62 -12.45
C ASP A 199 -1.17 -7.96 -13.07
N VAL A 200 -2.49 -8.20 -13.05
CA VAL A 200 -3.10 -9.40 -13.63
C VAL A 200 -2.76 -9.55 -15.13
N LYS A 201 -2.52 -8.42 -15.81
CA LYS A 201 -2.13 -8.43 -17.23
C LYS A 201 -0.78 -9.11 -17.47
N THR A 202 0.19 -8.90 -16.57
CA THR A 202 1.49 -9.60 -16.64
C THR A 202 1.32 -11.10 -16.42
N PHE A 203 0.46 -11.52 -15.48
CA PHE A 203 0.10 -12.92 -15.30
C PHE A 203 -0.49 -13.53 -16.59
N ILE A 204 -1.47 -12.86 -17.22
CA ILE A 204 -2.11 -13.32 -18.45
C ILE A 204 -1.08 -13.46 -19.59
N ARG A 205 -0.16 -12.50 -19.74
CA ARG A 205 0.93 -12.58 -20.74
C ARG A 205 1.87 -13.75 -20.46
N ALA A 206 2.23 -13.99 -19.20
CA ALA A 206 3.05 -15.14 -18.81
C ALA A 206 2.35 -16.46 -19.14
N MET A 207 1.04 -16.56 -18.91
CA MET A 207 0.26 -17.75 -19.26
C MET A 207 0.28 -18.08 -20.74
N ARG A 208 0.46 -17.11 -21.63
CA ARG A 208 0.65 -17.37 -23.06
C ARG A 208 1.87 -18.26 -23.30
N GLY A 209 2.99 -17.97 -22.65
CA GLY A 209 4.21 -18.79 -22.72
C GLY A 209 4.01 -20.17 -22.09
N VAL A 210 3.37 -20.22 -20.92
CA VAL A 210 3.10 -21.48 -20.20
C VAL A 210 2.23 -22.42 -21.04
N VAL A 211 1.10 -21.94 -21.58
CA VAL A 211 0.18 -22.75 -22.41
C VAL A 211 0.84 -23.19 -23.71
N SER A 212 1.74 -22.37 -24.27
CA SER A 212 2.50 -22.76 -25.46
C SER A 212 3.46 -23.92 -25.20
N ALA A 213 4.05 -23.99 -24.00
CA ALA A 213 4.97 -25.05 -23.60
C ALA A 213 4.25 -26.28 -23.00
N ILE A 214 3.14 -26.05 -22.32
CA ILE A 214 2.33 -27.05 -21.61
C ILE A 214 0.86 -26.86 -22.03
N PRO A 215 0.40 -27.46 -23.13
CA PRO A 215 -0.92 -27.20 -23.67
C PRO A 215 -2.10 -27.52 -22.74
N GLU A 216 -1.93 -28.42 -21.79
CA GLU A 216 -2.92 -28.76 -20.77
C GLU A 216 -2.96 -27.75 -19.62
N ALA A 217 -2.00 -26.85 -19.50
CA ALA A 217 -1.96 -25.88 -18.40
C ALA A 217 -3.16 -24.92 -18.44
N GLU A 218 -3.61 -24.56 -17.24
CA GLU A 218 -4.64 -23.55 -17.01
C GLU A 218 -4.10 -22.43 -16.12
N GLY A 219 -4.56 -21.21 -16.35
CA GLY A 219 -4.33 -20.05 -15.49
C GLY A 219 -5.61 -19.70 -14.74
N TRP A 220 -5.56 -19.64 -13.42
CA TRP A 220 -6.70 -19.23 -12.60
C TRP A 220 -6.46 -17.87 -11.97
N VAL A 221 -7.33 -16.89 -12.26
CA VAL A 221 -7.40 -15.59 -11.59
C VAL A 221 -8.50 -15.67 -10.55
N VAL A 222 -8.11 -15.57 -9.28
CA VAL A 222 -9.00 -15.84 -8.13
C VAL A 222 -9.07 -14.61 -7.23
N GLY A 223 -10.22 -14.01 -7.15
CA GLY A 223 -10.50 -12.85 -6.29
C GLY A 223 -11.59 -11.95 -6.86
N PRO A 224 -12.02 -10.96 -6.09
CA PRO A 224 -13.10 -10.06 -6.50
C PRO A 224 -12.65 -9.14 -7.65
N GLU A 225 -13.61 -8.83 -8.53
CA GLU A 225 -13.44 -7.99 -9.73
C GLU A 225 -14.20 -6.65 -9.60
N GLU A 226 -15.00 -6.50 -8.55
CA GLU A 226 -15.97 -5.41 -8.40
C GLU A 226 -15.33 -4.07 -8.09
N GLU A 227 -14.10 -4.08 -7.56
CA GLU A 227 -13.37 -2.87 -7.15
C GLU A 227 -12.93 -2.02 -8.35
N ASP A 228 -12.55 -2.68 -9.47
CA ASP A 228 -12.17 -2.02 -10.72
C ASP A 228 -12.69 -2.82 -11.92
N GLN A 229 -13.94 -2.63 -12.28
CA GLN A 229 -14.59 -3.33 -13.38
C GLN A 229 -13.98 -2.97 -14.75
N ALA A 230 -13.45 -1.75 -14.91
CA ALA A 230 -12.80 -1.35 -16.14
C ALA A 230 -11.52 -2.16 -16.35
N TYR A 231 -10.67 -2.25 -15.34
CA TYR A 231 -9.46 -3.06 -15.38
C TYR A 231 -9.75 -4.55 -15.57
N ALA A 232 -10.78 -5.09 -14.90
CA ALA A 232 -11.21 -6.48 -15.07
C ALA A 232 -11.65 -6.76 -16.53
N THR A 233 -12.39 -5.82 -17.12
CA THR A 233 -12.80 -5.90 -18.55
C THR A 233 -11.59 -5.90 -19.48
N GLU A 234 -10.61 -5.03 -19.25
CA GLU A 234 -9.37 -5.00 -20.02
C GLU A 234 -8.57 -6.30 -19.89
N CYS A 235 -8.53 -6.89 -18.69
CA CYS A 235 -7.90 -8.21 -18.48
C CYS A 235 -8.58 -9.31 -19.28
N ARG A 236 -9.91 -9.36 -19.30
CA ARG A 236 -10.67 -10.34 -20.11
C ARG A 236 -10.47 -10.13 -21.61
N SER A 237 -10.44 -8.88 -22.06
CA SER A 237 -10.12 -8.54 -23.46
C SER A 237 -8.71 -8.99 -23.85
N LEU A 238 -7.74 -8.87 -22.93
CA LEU A 238 -6.38 -9.36 -23.15
C LEU A 238 -6.32 -10.88 -23.27
N VAL A 239 -7.10 -11.63 -22.46
CA VAL A 239 -7.22 -13.09 -22.59
C VAL A 239 -7.70 -13.47 -23.98
N ALA A 240 -8.77 -12.82 -24.48
CA ALA A 240 -9.30 -13.06 -25.81
C ALA A 240 -8.29 -12.71 -26.91
N SER A 241 -7.63 -11.55 -26.82
CA SER A 241 -6.65 -11.09 -27.82
C SER A 241 -5.41 -12.00 -27.91
N LEU A 242 -5.08 -12.71 -26.83
CA LEU A 242 -3.96 -13.66 -26.80
C LEU A 242 -4.38 -15.10 -27.14
N GLY A 243 -5.66 -15.35 -27.43
CA GLY A 243 -6.19 -16.70 -27.73
C GLY A 243 -6.09 -17.64 -26.53
N LEU A 244 -6.29 -17.10 -25.31
CA LEU A 244 -6.24 -17.84 -24.05
C LEU A 244 -7.63 -18.16 -23.46
N GLU A 245 -8.68 -18.01 -24.29
CA GLU A 245 -10.05 -18.36 -23.91
C GLU A 245 -10.15 -19.85 -23.57
N GLY A 246 -10.79 -20.14 -22.44
CA GLY A 246 -10.83 -21.49 -21.86
C GLY A 246 -9.55 -21.95 -21.14
N LYS A 247 -8.41 -21.27 -21.35
CA LYS A 247 -7.14 -21.54 -20.67
C LYS A 247 -6.94 -20.64 -19.44
N VAL A 248 -7.29 -19.35 -19.53
CA VAL A 248 -7.28 -18.43 -18.39
C VAL A 248 -8.72 -18.24 -17.90
N LYS A 249 -8.96 -18.58 -16.64
CA LYS A 249 -10.28 -18.55 -16.00
C LYS A 249 -10.32 -17.55 -14.87
N PHE A 250 -11.31 -16.66 -14.86
CA PHE A 250 -11.61 -15.78 -13.74
C PHE A 250 -12.65 -16.46 -12.86
N LEU A 251 -12.24 -16.85 -11.65
CA LEU A 251 -13.07 -17.67 -10.77
C LEU A 251 -13.86 -16.84 -9.75
N GLY A 252 -13.64 -15.52 -9.70
CA GLY A 252 -14.21 -14.66 -8.67
C GLY A 252 -13.72 -15.04 -7.26
N PHE A 253 -14.48 -14.66 -6.25
CA PHE A 253 -14.13 -15.01 -4.86
C PHE A 253 -14.25 -16.52 -4.63
N ARG A 254 -13.23 -17.12 -4.00
CA ARG A 254 -13.18 -18.53 -3.58
C ARG A 254 -12.59 -18.67 -2.19
N GLN A 255 -12.91 -19.78 -1.52
CA GLN A 255 -12.27 -20.15 -0.26
C GLN A 255 -10.82 -20.61 -0.55
N ILE A 256 -9.86 -19.84 -0.03
CA ILE A 256 -8.43 -20.02 -0.37
C ILE A 256 -7.92 -21.39 0.05
N HIS A 257 -8.33 -21.90 1.22
CA HIS A 257 -7.90 -23.22 1.70
C HIS A 257 -8.45 -24.40 0.92
N GLU A 258 -9.48 -24.20 0.12
CA GLU A 258 -9.99 -25.22 -0.81
C GLU A 258 -9.29 -25.14 -2.16
N LEU A 259 -8.85 -23.95 -2.54
CA LEU A 259 -8.28 -23.66 -3.83
C LEU A 259 -6.77 -23.92 -3.90
N LEU A 260 -6.00 -23.39 -2.95
CA LEU A 260 -4.53 -23.45 -3.00
C LEU A 260 -3.97 -24.87 -3.12
N PRO A 261 -4.50 -25.91 -2.44
CA PRO A 261 -4.00 -27.28 -2.63
C PRO A 261 -4.10 -27.80 -4.05
N ASN A 262 -5.01 -27.26 -4.86
CA ASN A 262 -5.23 -27.69 -6.24
C ASN A 262 -4.36 -26.94 -7.27
N LEU A 263 -3.56 -25.97 -6.82
CA LEU A 263 -2.61 -25.26 -7.70
C LEU A 263 -1.29 -26.02 -7.78
N GLY A 264 -0.77 -26.18 -8.99
CA GLY A 264 0.61 -26.60 -9.21
C GLY A 264 1.60 -25.51 -8.82
N LEU A 265 1.23 -24.24 -9.07
CA LEU A 265 2.05 -23.07 -8.80
C LEU A 265 1.14 -21.87 -8.48
N MET A 266 1.48 -21.11 -7.45
CA MET A 266 0.92 -19.77 -7.25
C MET A 266 1.89 -18.71 -7.77
N VAL A 267 1.36 -17.71 -8.48
CA VAL A 267 2.14 -16.59 -9.03
C VAL A 267 1.62 -15.26 -8.49
N LEU A 268 2.53 -14.41 -8.06
CA LEU A 268 2.25 -13.05 -7.63
C LEU A 268 2.99 -12.08 -8.55
N THR A 269 2.25 -11.35 -9.38
CA THR A 269 2.79 -10.37 -10.35
C THR A 269 2.71 -8.92 -9.87
N SER A 270 2.35 -8.69 -8.63
CA SER A 270 2.07 -7.37 -8.07
C SER A 270 3.19 -6.36 -8.32
N ILE A 271 2.80 -5.12 -8.59
CA ILE A 271 3.70 -3.97 -8.73
C ILE A 271 4.20 -3.49 -7.35
N SER A 272 3.37 -3.65 -6.32
CA SER A 272 3.71 -3.29 -4.95
C SER A 272 2.96 -4.17 -3.96
N GLU A 273 3.70 -4.60 -2.92
CA GLU A 273 3.17 -5.32 -1.75
C GLU A 273 3.85 -4.79 -0.49
N ALA A 274 3.23 -5.05 0.66
CA ALA A 274 3.90 -4.93 1.94
C ALA A 274 4.46 -6.31 2.34
N GLN A 275 3.58 -7.16 2.90
CA GLN A 275 3.87 -8.57 3.16
C GLN A 275 2.64 -9.39 2.78
N PRO A 276 2.63 -10.02 1.60
CA PRO A 276 1.45 -10.70 1.09
C PRO A 276 1.17 -12.00 1.83
N LEU A 277 0.04 -12.05 2.55
CA LEU A 277 -0.40 -13.24 3.29
C LEU A 277 -0.57 -14.46 2.38
N VAL A 278 -0.98 -14.24 1.13
CA VAL A 278 -1.23 -15.32 0.18
C VAL A 278 0.02 -16.19 -0.09
N ILE A 279 1.23 -15.65 0.07
CA ILE A 279 2.47 -16.43 -0.01
C ILE A 279 2.56 -17.40 1.18
N LEU A 280 2.32 -16.91 2.40
CA LEU A 280 2.32 -17.75 3.60
C LEU A 280 1.23 -18.84 3.53
N GLU A 281 0.06 -18.44 3.04
CA GLU A 281 -1.09 -19.33 2.84
C GLU A 281 -0.80 -20.42 1.79
N ALA A 282 -0.16 -20.05 0.67
CA ALA A 282 0.25 -21.00 -0.35
C ALA A 282 1.25 -22.02 0.21
N TRP A 283 2.24 -21.61 0.96
CA TRP A 283 3.20 -22.52 1.60
C TRP A 283 2.54 -23.43 2.64
N ALA A 284 1.60 -22.89 3.43
CA ALA A 284 0.85 -23.72 4.38
C ALA A 284 -0.01 -24.79 3.69
N ALA A 285 -0.46 -24.52 2.45
CA ALA A 285 -1.13 -25.49 1.60
C ALA A 285 -0.17 -26.39 0.79
N GLY A 286 1.15 -26.21 0.94
CA GLY A 286 2.16 -26.94 0.18
C GLY A 286 2.31 -26.48 -1.28
N THR A 287 1.77 -25.33 -1.66
CA THR A 287 1.80 -24.81 -3.02
C THR A 287 3.05 -23.97 -3.24
N PRO A 288 3.90 -24.28 -4.25
CA PRO A 288 5.06 -23.45 -4.60
C PRO A 288 4.64 -22.04 -5.06
N VAL A 289 5.54 -21.08 -4.89
CA VAL A 289 5.27 -19.68 -5.22
C VAL A 289 6.36 -19.09 -6.09
N VAL A 290 5.96 -18.33 -7.09
CA VAL A 290 6.81 -17.41 -7.85
C VAL A 290 6.26 -15.99 -7.66
N SER A 291 7.11 -15.05 -7.30
CA SER A 291 6.70 -13.68 -7.02
C SER A 291 7.60 -12.65 -7.71
N SER A 292 7.03 -11.51 -8.08
CA SER A 292 7.81 -10.30 -8.33
C SER A 292 8.56 -9.87 -7.06
N ASP A 293 9.74 -9.27 -7.23
CA ASP A 293 10.57 -8.77 -6.12
C ASP A 293 10.04 -7.42 -5.62
N VAL A 294 8.97 -7.47 -4.84
CA VAL A 294 8.30 -6.29 -4.26
C VAL A 294 7.98 -6.50 -2.78
N GLY A 295 8.07 -5.43 -2.01
CA GLY A 295 7.81 -5.49 -0.57
C GLY A 295 8.72 -6.49 0.15
N SER A 296 8.12 -7.39 0.91
CA SER A 296 8.83 -8.46 1.62
C SER A 296 8.97 -9.76 0.83
N CYS A 297 8.57 -9.79 -0.46
CA CYS A 297 8.54 -11.06 -1.21
C CYS A 297 9.90 -11.75 -1.25
N ARG A 298 10.99 -10.98 -1.44
CA ARG A 298 12.36 -11.53 -1.39
C ARG A 298 12.68 -12.09 -0.01
N GLU A 299 12.44 -11.33 1.06
CA GLU A 299 12.69 -11.77 2.44
C GLU A 299 11.88 -13.03 2.81
N LEU A 300 10.66 -13.15 2.28
CA LEU A 300 9.85 -14.34 2.47
C LEU A 300 10.45 -15.55 1.75
N ILE A 301 10.86 -15.42 0.49
CA ILE A 301 11.28 -16.55 -0.36
C ILE A 301 12.71 -16.99 -0.04
N GLU A 302 13.62 -16.06 0.19
CA GLU A 302 15.05 -16.34 0.43
C GLU A 302 15.38 -16.49 1.93
N GLY A 303 14.44 -16.09 2.81
CA GLY A 303 14.69 -15.90 4.24
C GLY A 303 15.20 -14.50 4.54
N ALA A 304 14.99 -14.04 5.80
CA ALA A 304 15.60 -12.80 6.26
C ALA A 304 17.13 -12.99 6.27
N ALA A 305 17.87 -12.05 5.69
CA ALA A 305 19.32 -12.05 5.85
C ALA A 305 19.63 -11.98 7.35
N ASP A 306 20.42 -12.91 7.86
CA ASP A 306 20.86 -12.89 9.25
C ASP A 306 21.51 -11.53 9.54
N GLU A 307 20.86 -10.69 10.35
CA GLU A 307 21.50 -9.52 10.95
C GLU A 307 22.48 -10.06 12.03
N SER A 308 23.67 -10.51 11.57
CA SER A 308 24.79 -10.84 12.43
C SER A 308 25.47 -9.59 12.98
#